data_b20bbdd3e3827438a7d8bdb298760a24
#
_entry.id   b20bbdd3e3827438a7d8bdb298760a24
#
_cell.length_a   1.000
_cell.length_b   1.000
_cell.length_c   1.000
_cell.angle_alpha   90.00
_cell.angle_beta   90.00
_cell.angle_gamma   90.00
#
_symmetry.space_group_name_H-M   'P 1'
#
loop_
_entity.id
_entity.type
_entity.pdbx_description
1 polymer ?
#
loop_
_entity_poly.entity_id
_entity_poly.type
_entity_poly.pdbx_seq_one_letter_code
_entity_poly.pdbx_strand_id
1 'polypeptide(L)' 'LAGSIIVRQRGTKIHPGNNVGIGGDDTLFALKDGVVKFERKGRDRKQVSVY' A
#
# COMPACT_ATOMS: atom_id res chain seq x y z
N LEU A 1 0.98 -10.13 -7.44
CA LEU A 1 -0.26 -10.36 -8.18
C LEU A 1 -1.27 -9.26 -7.90
N ALA A 2 -1.99 -8.82 -8.90
CA ALA A 2 -3.06 -7.86 -8.72
C ALA A 2 -4.10 -8.42 -7.74
N GLY A 3 -4.56 -7.57 -6.82
CA GLY A 3 -5.51 -7.98 -5.79
C GLY A 3 -4.87 -8.60 -4.55
N SER A 4 -3.56 -8.85 -4.58
CA SER A 4 -2.88 -9.43 -3.42
C SER A 4 -2.81 -8.42 -2.28
N ILE A 5 -3.04 -8.90 -1.06
CA ILE A 5 -2.94 -8.05 0.12
C ILE A 5 -1.47 -7.76 0.39
N ILE A 6 -1.14 -6.48 0.48
CA ILE A 6 0.22 -6.04 0.77
C ILE A 6 0.39 -5.78 2.26
N VAL A 7 -0.52 -5.01 2.84
CA VAL A 7 -0.45 -4.62 4.25
C VAL A 7 -1.83 -4.78 4.88
N ARG A 8 -1.87 -5.46 6.01
CA ARG A 8 -3.06 -5.50 6.85
C ARG A 8 -2.76 -4.68 8.09
N GLN A 9 -3.60 -3.68 8.33
CA GLN A 9 -3.36 -2.74 9.43
C GLN A 9 -4.68 -2.25 9.99
N ARG A 10 -4.61 -1.74 11.19
CA ARG A 10 -5.70 -0.99 11.78
C ARG A 10 -5.29 0.48 11.77
N GLY A 11 -6.09 1.28 11.10
CA GLY A 11 -5.74 2.68 10.85
C GLY A 11 -4.70 2.79 9.74
N THR A 12 -4.61 3.96 9.16
CA THR A 12 -3.76 4.20 8.00
C THR A 12 -2.34 4.55 8.44
N LYS A 13 -1.58 3.55 8.84
CA LYS A 13 -0.16 3.73 9.19
C LYS A 13 0.69 3.80 7.94
N ILE A 14 0.33 3.02 6.93
CA ILE A 14 1.00 3.03 5.64
C ILE A 14 -0.04 3.46 4.61
N HIS A 15 0.31 4.46 3.81
CA HIS A 15 -0.60 5.01 2.81
C HIS A 15 -0.45 4.29 1.48
N PRO A 16 -1.53 4.20 0.68
CA PRO A 16 -1.41 3.63 -0.65
C PRO A 16 -0.66 4.59 -1.58
N GLY A 17 0.34 4.07 -2.26
CA GLY A 17 1.09 4.80 -3.28
C GLY A 17 0.58 4.49 -4.67
N ASN A 18 1.50 4.39 -5.63
CA ASN A 18 1.14 4.10 -7.01
C ASN A 18 0.67 2.65 -7.15
N ASN A 19 -0.45 2.46 -7.84
CA ASN A 19 -1.01 1.14 -8.15
C ASN A 19 -1.36 0.31 -6.90
N VAL A 20 -1.72 1.00 -5.82
CA VAL A 20 -2.14 0.37 -4.58
C VAL A 20 -3.50 0.92 -4.19
N GLY A 21 -4.42 0.03 -3.86
CA GLY A 21 -5.73 0.41 -3.37
C GLY A 21 -5.84 0.21 -1.86
N ILE A 22 -6.84 0.85 -1.26
CA ILE A 22 -7.09 0.72 0.16
C ILE A 22 -8.51 0.19 0.36
N GLY A 23 -8.64 -0.81 1.22
CA GLY A 23 -9.93 -1.39 1.58
C GLY A 23 -10.60 -0.67 2.73
N GLY A 24 -11.81 -1.10 3.08
CA GLY A 24 -12.60 -0.47 4.13
C GLY A 24 -12.01 -0.61 5.54
N ASP A 25 -11.13 -1.56 5.74
CA ASP A 25 -10.45 -1.80 7.02
C ASP A 25 -8.98 -1.38 6.97
N ASP A 26 -8.66 -0.44 6.12
CA ASP A 26 -7.31 0.10 5.92
C ASP A 26 -6.31 -0.94 5.36
N THR A 27 -6.82 -2.02 4.79
CA THR A 27 -5.99 -3.02 4.13
C THR A 27 -5.52 -2.51 2.77
N LEU A 28 -4.24 -2.60 2.51
CA LEU A 28 -3.66 -2.20 1.23
C LEU A 28 -3.51 -3.42 0.33
N PHE A 29 -3.85 -3.24 -0.93
CA PHE A 29 -3.77 -4.32 -1.90
C PHE A 29 -3.25 -3.81 -3.25
N ALA A 30 -2.63 -4.70 -3.99
CA ALA A 30 -2.04 -4.35 -5.28
C ALA A 30 -3.14 -4.20 -6.34
N LEU A 31 -3.05 -3.14 -7.14
CA LEU A 31 -3.96 -2.92 -8.26
C LEU A 31 -3.41 -3.48 -9.56
N LYS A 32 -2.14 -3.87 -9.58
CA LYS A 32 -1.53 -4.50 -10.74
C LYS A 32 -0.43 -5.45 -10.30
N ASP A 33 0.02 -6.30 -11.20
CA ASP A 33 1.19 -7.13 -10.97
C ASP A 33 2.45 -6.29 -11.08
N GLY A 34 3.39 -6.54 -10.19
CA GLY A 34 4.63 -5.78 -10.21
C GLY A 34 5.44 -5.98 -8.95
N VAL A 35 6.37 -5.08 -8.75
CA VAL A 35 7.28 -5.11 -7.60
C VAL A 35 6.76 -4.18 -6.53
N VAL A 36 6.63 -4.68 -5.31
CA VAL A 36 6.21 -3.89 -4.16
C VAL A 36 7.39 -3.09 -3.63
N LYS A 37 7.20 -1.80 -3.45
CA LYS A 37 8.20 -0.93 -2.86
C LYS A 37 7.59 -0.13 -1.73
N PHE A 38 8.27 -0.14 -0.58
CA PHE A 38 7.92 0.72 0.54
C PHE A 38 8.73 1.99 0.46
N GLU A 39 8.05 3.12 0.58
CA GLU A 39 8.67 4.43 0.43
C GLU A 39 8.33 5.28 1.65
N ARG A 40 9.23 6.18 2.01
CA ARG A 40 8.94 7.19 3.02
C ARG A 40 8.38 8.43 2.36
N LYS A 41 7.32 8.96 2.96
CA LYS A 41 6.73 10.20 2.50
C LYS A 41 6.63 11.14 3.68
N GLY A 42 7.58 12.05 3.79
CA GLY A 42 7.66 12.98 4.91
C GLY A 42 8.28 12.35 6.14
N ARG A 43 8.07 12.96 7.30
CA ARG A 43 8.74 12.55 8.55
C ARG A 43 8.20 11.25 9.13
N ASP A 44 6.88 11.14 9.20
CA ASP A 44 6.24 10.05 9.92
C ASP A 44 5.33 9.21 9.04
N ARG A 45 5.40 9.41 7.74
CA ARG A 45 4.49 8.72 6.83
C ARG A 45 5.26 7.78 5.93
N LYS A 46 4.68 6.61 5.75
CA LYS A 46 5.19 5.62 4.82
C LYS A 46 4.12 5.34 3.80
N GLN A 47 4.54 5.00 2.60
CA GLN A 47 3.63 4.54 1.57
C GLN A 47 4.20 3.30 0.90
N VAL A 48 3.32 2.54 0.30
CA VAL A 48 3.69 1.36 -0.47
C VAL A 48 3.19 1.54 -1.89
N SER A 49 4.02 1.19 -2.85
CA SER A 49 3.69 1.28 -4.27
C SER A 49 4.02 -0.02 -4.97
N VAL A 50 3.39 -0.23 -6.13
CA VAL A 50 3.67 -1.36 -7.00
C VAL A 50 4.13 -0.83 -8.35
N TYR A 51 5.30 -1.24 -8.78
CA TYR A 51 5.89 -0.80 -10.05
C TYR A 51 6.02 -1.89 -11.08
#